data_efaa2cf51e3a761e9b58839326127d2e
#
_entry.id   efaa2cf51e3a761e9b58839326127d2e
#
_cell.length_a   1.000
_cell.length_b   1.000
_cell.length_c   1.000
_cell.angle_alpha   90.00
_cell.angle_beta   90.00
_cell.angle_gamma   90.00
#
_symmetry.space_group_name_H-M   'P 1'
#
loop_
_entity.id
_entity.type
_entity.pdbx_description
1 polymer ?
#
loop_
_entity_poly.entity_id
_entity_poly.type
_entity_poly.pdbx_seq_one_letter_code
_entity_poly.pdbx_strand_id
1 'polypeptide(L)'
;MIENPPKVETAPDWRTPLRQFYALTKPRVIQLIVFCALIGMVLAVPGLPSLLELRLALTACFGIWLVSAAAAAFNCIVEKGIDAKMKRTAWRPTARGDLQDGQTLLFSGVLCAAGSAILYVWVNPLTMWLTFATFVGYAVIYTVILKPATPQNIVIGGASGAMPPVLGWAAMTGEVGPEALILFLIVFLWTPPHFWALALYRVEDYRKAGLPMLPVTHGSEFTRLQILLYTIILFAACLLPFVYGMSSWIYLVVAIVLSIGFCLYAFWLWRDYSDALARRTFRFSLIHLSVLFAALLVDHYAL
;
A
#
# COMPACT_ATOMS: atom_id res chain seq x y z
N MET A 1 1.59 -23.01 52.68
CA MET A 1 0.97 -21.97 51.84
C MET A 1 2.04 -20.94 51.56
N ILE A 2 2.52 -20.88 50.35
CA ILE A 2 3.51 -19.88 49.93
C ILE A 2 2.69 -18.71 49.36
N GLU A 3 2.57 -17.62 50.12
CA GLU A 3 1.93 -16.38 49.64
C GLU A 3 2.77 -15.84 48.46
N ASN A 4 2.10 -15.65 47.32
CA ASN A 4 2.68 -14.93 46.20
C ASN A 4 2.97 -13.49 46.62
N PRO A 5 4.16 -12.93 46.33
CA PRO A 5 4.45 -11.54 46.63
C PRO A 5 3.45 -10.64 45.92
N PRO A 6 3.05 -9.51 46.53
CA PRO A 6 2.11 -8.57 45.92
C PRO A 6 2.68 -8.07 44.58
N LYS A 7 1.86 -8.10 43.53
CA LYS A 7 2.18 -7.51 42.26
C LYS A 7 2.43 -6.03 42.51
N VAL A 8 3.67 -5.59 42.34
CA VAL A 8 4.03 -4.18 42.30
C VAL A 8 3.28 -3.58 41.11
N GLU A 9 2.23 -2.81 41.35
CA GLU A 9 1.61 -1.94 40.35
C GLU A 9 2.66 -0.90 39.93
N THR A 10 3.37 -1.18 38.85
CA THR A 10 4.21 -0.18 38.20
C THR A 10 3.28 0.93 37.70
N ALA A 11 3.62 2.20 37.99
CA ALA A 11 2.90 3.36 37.51
C ALA A 11 2.68 3.23 35.98
N PRO A 12 1.49 3.58 35.44
CA PRO A 12 1.17 3.41 34.04
C PRO A 12 2.21 4.15 33.19
N ASP A 13 3.03 3.41 32.45
CA ASP A 13 4.01 3.99 31.51
C ASP A 13 3.24 4.70 30.39
N TRP A 14 3.20 6.03 30.44
CA TRP A 14 2.56 6.90 29.45
C TRP A 14 3.07 6.65 28.01
N ARG A 15 4.22 6.00 27.84
CA ARG A 15 4.76 5.58 26.54
C ARG A 15 4.00 4.42 25.95
N THR A 16 3.34 3.60 26.76
CA THR A 16 2.59 2.44 26.30
C THR A 16 1.40 2.82 25.42
N PRO A 17 0.51 3.76 25.81
CA PRO A 17 -0.57 4.23 24.94
C PRO A 17 -0.07 4.85 23.62
N LEU A 18 0.98 5.68 23.69
CA LEU A 18 1.54 6.31 22.47
C LEU A 18 2.07 5.26 21.48
N ARG A 19 2.76 4.23 21.97
CA ARG A 19 3.22 3.11 21.13
C ARG A 19 2.06 2.32 20.54
N GLN A 20 0.98 2.14 21.28
CA GLN A 20 -0.22 1.46 20.80
C GLN A 20 -0.89 2.25 19.67
N PHE A 21 -1.12 3.56 19.85
CA PHE A 21 -1.65 4.42 18.79
C PHE A 21 -0.73 4.47 17.56
N TYR A 22 0.58 4.58 17.76
CA TYR A 22 1.55 4.52 16.65
C TYR A 22 1.49 3.18 15.91
N ALA A 23 1.30 2.06 16.60
CA ALA A 23 1.17 0.75 15.98
C ALA A 23 -0.07 0.64 15.07
N LEU A 24 -1.18 1.35 15.40
CA LEU A 24 -2.39 1.39 14.55
C LEU A 24 -2.13 2.04 13.20
N THR A 25 -1.20 2.99 13.12
CA THR A 25 -0.87 3.69 11.86
C THR A 25 -0.17 2.78 10.84
N LYS A 26 0.25 1.55 11.21
CA LYS A 26 0.98 0.63 10.34
C LYS A 26 2.18 1.27 9.64
N PRO A 27 3.16 1.81 10.37
CA PRO A 27 4.18 2.72 9.82
C PRO A 27 4.96 2.16 8.63
N ARG A 28 5.23 0.85 8.60
CA ARG A 28 5.93 0.20 7.48
C ARG A 28 5.14 0.27 6.15
N VAL A 29 3.82 0.18 6.24
CA VAL A 29 2.95 0.27 5.04
C VAL A 29 2.87 1.73 4.58
N ILE A 30 2.70 2.65 5.54
CA ILE A 30 2.58 4.07 5.22
C ILE A 30 3.88 4.64 4.63
N GLN A 31 5.04 4.19 5.10
CA GLN A 31 6.32 4.59 4.49
C GLN A 31 6.36 4.28 2.99
N LEU A 32 5.86 3.12 2.57
CA LEU A 32 5.76 2.78 1.14
C LEU A 32 4.75 3.67 0.41
N ILE A 33 3.62 3.97 1.02
CA ILE A 33 2.61 4.89 0.47
C ILE A 33 3.22 6.27 0.22
N VAL A 34 3.87 6.84 1.24
CA VAL A 34 4.53 8.15 1.13
C VAL A 34 5.67 8.13 0.12
N PHE A 35 6.45 7.05 0.07
CA PHE A 35 7.48 6.88 -0.94
C PHE A 35 6.91 6.91 -2.36
N CYS A 36 5.82 6.19 -2.63
CA CYS A 36 5.17 6.23 -3.94
C CYS A 36 4.58 7.61 -4.26
N ALA A 37 4.05 8.33 -3.26
CA ALA A 37 3.59 9.70 -3.46
C ALA A 37 4.75 10.64 -3.78
N LEU A 38 5.88 10.50 -3.08
CA LEU A 38 7.10 11.28 -3.34
C LEU A 38 7.62 11.06 -4.76
N ILE A 39 7.59 9.81 -5.26
CA ILE A 39 7.93 9.52 -6.67
C ILE A 39 7.04 10.34 -7.61
N GLY A 40 5.72 10.34 -7.40
CA GLY A 40 4.79 11.14 -8.20
C GLY A 40 5.10 12.65 -8.12
N MET A 41 5.47 13.17 -6.93
CA MET A 41 5.84 14.57 -6.74
C MET A 41 7.12 14.93 -7.51
N VAL A 42 8.15 14.10 -7.41
CA VAL A 42 9.44 14.36 -8.07
C VAL A 42 9.30 14.31 -9.58
N LEU A 43 8.58 13.32 -10.12
CA LEU A 43 8.38 13.18 -11.56
C LEU A 43 7.46 14.27 -12.15
N ALA A 44 6.68 14.95 -11.32
CA ALA A 44 5.81 16.05 -11.72
C ALA A 44 6.55 17.40 -11.88
N VAL A 45 7.78 17.50 -11.36
CA VAL A 45 8.57 18.75 -11.36
C VAL A 45 9.75 18.62 -12.32
N PRO A 46 9.86 19.43 -13.37
CA PRO A 46 11.00 19.39 -14.27
C PRO A 46 12.30 19.80 -13.58
N GLY A 47 13.31 18.94 -13.65
CA GLY A 47 14.65 19.22 -13.09
C GLY A 47 14.69 19.22 -11.55
N LEU A 48 15.62 19.99 -10.96
CA LEU A 48 15.78 20.04 -9.50
C LEU A 48 14.71 20.92 -8.87
N PRO A 49 14.01 20.43 -7.81
CA PRO A 49 12.94 21.18 -7.19
C PRO A 49 13.49 22.43 -6.46
N SER A 50 12.80 23.54 -6.61
CA SER A 50 13.02 24.77 -5.84
C SER A 50 12.71 24.56 -4.36
N LEU A 51 13.18 25.49 -3.50
CA LEU A 51 12.87 25.44 -2.08
C LEU A 51 11.36 25.50 -1.78
N LEU A 52 10.59 26.20 -2.63
CA LEU A 52 9.12 26.28 -2.51
C LEU A 52 8.48 24.93 -2.83
N GLU A 53 8.87 24.28 -3.92
CA GLU A 53 8.38 22.95 -4.31
C GLU A 53 8.76 21.89 -3.28
N LEU A 54 9.97 21.97 -2.70
CA LEU A 54 10.37 21.07 -1.62
C LEU A 54 9.48 21.22 -0.38
N ARG A 55 9.17 22.47 0.02
CA ARG A 55 8.23 22.74 1.12
C ARG A 55 6.86 22.21 0.82
N LEU A 56 6.36 22.42 -0.40
CA LEU A 56 5.07 21.92 -0.85
C LEU A 56 5.03 20.38 -0.79
N ALA A 57 6.05 19.71 -1.32
CA ALA A 57 6.18 18.25 -1.29
C ALA A 57 6.20 17.69 0.13
N LEU A 58 6.97 18.30 1.05
CA LEU A 58 7.02 17.87 2.46
C LEU A 58 5.65 18.06 3.15
N THR A 59 4.97 19.18 2.90
CA THR A 59 3.64 19.44 3.44
C THR A 59 2.62 18.44 2.91
N ALA A 60 2.65 18.16 1.60
CA ALA A 60 1.78 17.17 0.97
C ALA A 60 2.07 15.75 1.49
N CYS A 61 3.33 15.35 1.60
CA CYS A 61 3.73 14.07 2.21
C CYS A 61 3.17 13.93 3.63
N PHE A 62 3.25 14.98 4.44
CA PHE A 62 2.75 14.96 5.82
C PHE A 62 1.22 14.83 5.86
N GLY A 63 0.49 15.58 5.03
CA GLY A 63 -0.97 15.49 4.94
C GLY A 63 -1.43 14.10 4.45
N ILE A 64 -0.82 13.58 3.38
CA ILE A 64 -1.09 12.24 2.85
C ILE A 64 -0.77 11.16 3.91
N TRP A 65 0.34 11.32 4.64
CA TRP A 65 0.72 10.42 5.74
C TRP A 65 -0.37 10.37 6.82
N LEU A 66 -0.87 11.52 7.27
CA LEU A 66 -1.92 11.62 8.31
C LEU A 66 -3.21 10.91 7.88
N VAL A 67 -3.71 11.18 6.66
CA VAL A 67 -4.93 10.55 6.15
C VAL A 67 -4.74 9.05 5.93
N SER A 68 -3.57 8.63 5.46
CA SER A 68 -3.23 7.20 5.32
C SER A 68 -3.14 6.49 6.68
N ALA A 69 -2.60 7.18 7.70
CA ALA A 69 -2.55 6.69 9.09
C ALA A 69 -3.96 6.54 9.68
N ALA A 70 -4.84 7.50 9.38
CA ALA A 70 -6.26 7.42 9.75
C ALA A 70 -6.93 6.19 9.14
N ALA A 71 -6.72 5.95 7.84
CA ALA A 71 -7.26 4.79 7.14
C ALA A 71 -6.75 3.46 7.72
N ALA A 72 -5.46 3.41 8.09
CA ALA A 72 -4.86 2.24 8.73
C ALA A 72 -5.45 1.97 10.13
N ALA A 73 -5.66 3.02 10.93
CA ALA A 73 -6.26 2.93 12.26
C ALA A 73 -7.73 2.47 12.17
N PHE A 74 -8.52 3.04 11.26
CA PHE A 74 -9.89 2.61 11.00
C PHE A 74 -9.97 1.14 10.58
N ASN A 75 -9.09 0.72 9.67
CA ASN A 75 -9.01 -0.68 9.26
C ASN A 75 -8.74 -1.63 10.45
N CYS A 76 -7.94 -1.21 11.46
CA CYS A 76 -7.68 -2.02 12.66
C CYS A 76 -8.94 -2.21 13.52
N ILE A 77 -9.90 -1.27 13.53
CA ILE A 77 -11.18 -1.43 14.23
C ILE A 77 -12.03 -2.47 13.51
N VAL A 78 -12.21 -2.29 12.21
CA VAL A 78 -13.07 -3.18 11.41
C VAL A 78 -12.56 -4.62 11.40
N GLU A 79 -11.24 -4.78 11.32
CA GLU A 79 -10.61 -6.10 11.21
C GLU A 79 -10.26 -6.76 12.56
N LYS A 80 -10.59 -6.17 13.72
CA LYS A 80 -10.13 -6.68 15.03
C LYS A 80 -10.45 -8.17 15.24
N GLY A 81 -11.63 -8.63 14.85
CA GLY A 81 -12.03 -10.03 14.96
C GLY A 81 -11.29 -10.97 14.01
N ILE A 82 -10.94 -10.49 12.82
CA ILE A 82 -10.13 -11.20 11.83
C ILE A 82 -8.67 -11.22 12.29
N ASP A 83 -8.16 -10.08 12.72
CA ASP A 83 -6.79 -9.91 13.20
C ASP A 83 -6.46 -10.83 14.38
N ALA A 84 -7.40 -11.01 15.31
CA ALA A 84 -7.23 -11.91 16.45
C ALA A 84 -7.04 -13.38 16.05
N LYS A 85 -7.58 -13.80 14.90
CA LYS A 85 -7.47 -15.16 14.36
C LYS A 85 -6.18 -15.39 13.53
N MET A 86 -5.49 -14.34 13.15
CA MET A 86 -4.31 -14.41 12.28
C MET A 86 -3.03 -14.20 13.07
N LYS A 87 -2.09 -15.15 13.06
CA LYS A 87 -0.79 -15.07 13.77
C LYS A 87 -0.02 -13.78 13.50
N ARG A 88 -0.13 -13.25 12.26
CA ARG A 88 0.57 -12.04 11.82
C ARG A 88 0.03 -10.76 12.46
N THR A 89 -1.24 -10.71 12.82
CA THR A 89 -1.94 -9.49 13.24
C THR A 89 -2.57 -9.57 14.63
N ALA A 90 -2.55 -10.74 15.28
CA ALA A 90 -3.08 -10.95 16.65
C ALA A 90 -2.42 -10.06 17.72
N TRP A 91 -1.22 -9.54 17.45
CA TRP A 91 -0.51 -8.62 18.34
C TRP A 91 -1.03 -7.17 18.30
N ARG A 92 -1.90 -6.82 17.34
CA ARG A 92 -2.43 -5.45 17.19
C ARG A 92 -3.21 -5.03 18.44
N PRO A 93 -3.05 -3.77 18.90
CA PRO A 93 -3.71 -3.28 20.12
C PRO A 93 -5.23 -3.45 20.12
N THR A 94 -5.90 -3.23 18.98
CA THR A 94 -7.35 -3.45 18.84
C THR A 94 -7.74 -4.91 18.90
N ALA A 95 -6.95 -5.81 18.31
CA ALA A 95 -7.19 -7.25 18.33
C ALA A 95 -6.99 -7.85 19.74
N ARG A 96 -6.09 -7.27 20.54
CA ARG A 96 -5.82 -7.65 21.92
C ARG A 96 -6.79 -7.03 22.94
N GLY A 97 -7.56 -6.00 22.54
CA GLY A 97 -8.41 -5.23 23.41
C GLY A 97 -7.67 -4.17 24.25
N ASP A 98 -6.40 -3.86 23.92
CA ASP A 98 -5.59 -2.85 24.62
C ASP A 98 -6.12 -1.42 24.36
N LEU A 99 -6.80 -1.19 23.23
CA LEU A 99 -7.44 0.06 22.85
C LEU A 99 -8.92 -0.18 22.52
N GLN A 100 -9.77 0.71 23.04
CA GLN A 100 -11.21 0.69 22.77
C GLN A 100 -11.51 1.20 21.35
N ASP A 101 -12.61 0.72 20.75
CA ASP A 101 -13.06 1.13 19.41
C ASP A 101 -13.29 2.64 19.33
N GLY A 102 -13.91 3.25 20.36
CA GLY A 102 -14.15 4.70 20.42
C GLY A 102 -12.87 5.54 20.43
N GLN A 103 -11.85 5.10 21.19
CA GLN A 103 -10.55 5.78 21.21
C GLN A 103 -9.85 5.71 19.85
N THR A 104 -9.88 4.54 19.22
CA THR A 104 -9.28 4.32 17.90
C THR A 104 -10.04 5.09 16.81
N LEU A 105 -11.37 5.16 16.89
CA LEU A 105 -12.20 5.93 15.96
C LEU A 105 -11.93 7.43 16.07
N LEU A 106 -11.87 7.96 17.30
CA LEU A 106 -11.52 9.36 17.56
C LEU A 106 -10.13 9.68 17.01
N PHE A 107 -9.15 8.82 17.30
CA PHE A 107 -7.79 8.98 16.76
C PHE A 107 -7.76 9.00 15.23
N SER A 108 -8.46 8.06 14.58
CA SER A 108 -8.59 8.03 13.12
C SER A 108 -9.27 9.30 12.59
N GLY A 109 -10.36 9.76 13.22
CA GLY A 109 -11.07 10.98 12.84
C GLY A 109 -10.19 12.24 12.93
N VAL A 110 -9.45 12.38 14.03
CA VAL A 110 -8.53 13.52 14.23
C VAL A 110 -7.42 13.53 13.19
N LEU A 111 -6.81 12.38 12.90
CA LEU A 111 -5.77 12.28 11.87
C LEU A 111 -6.32 12.61 10.48
N CYS A 112 -7.51 12.08 10.15
CA CYS A 112 -8.15 12.35 8.86
C CYS A 112 -8.48 13.84 8.70
N ALA A 113 -9.09 14.46 9.72
CA ALA A 113 -9.44 15.88 9.69
C ALA A 113 -8.20 16.77 9.60
N ALA A 114 -7.17 16.51 10.40
CA ALA A 114 -5.93 17.27 10.40
C ALA A 114 -5.20 17.15 9.04
N GLY A 115 -5.05 15.93 8.52
CA GLY A 115 -4.41 15.70 7.23
C GLY A 115 -5.18 16.35 6.08
N SER A 116 -6.52 16.23 6.07
CA SER A 116 -7.37 16.87 5.06
C SER A 116 -7.29 18.40 5.14
N ALA A 117 -7.29 18.99 6.33
CA ALA A 117 -7.13 20.42 6.53
C ALA A 117 -5.77 20.92 6.01
N ILE A 118 -4.69 20.21 6.32
CA ILE A 118 -3.34 20.51 5.81
C ILE A 118 -3.33 20.49 4.29
N LEU A 119 -3.85 19.44 3.66
CA LEU A 119 -3.88 19.32 2.20
C LEU A 119 -4.73 20.42 1.56
N TYR A 120 -5.88 20.76 2.15
CA TYR A 120 -6.77 21.78 1.61
C TYR A 120 -6.17 23.18 1.68
N VAL A 121 -5.57 23.54 2.84
CA VAL A 121 -5.09 24.91 3.11
C VAL A 121 -3.71 25.19 2.51
N TRP A 122 -2.80 24.22 2.57
CA TRP A 122 -1.39 24.45 2.22
C TRP A 122 -0.90 23.70 0.98
N VAL A 123 -1.75 22.87 0.37
CA VAL A 123 -1.42 22.18 -0.89
C VAL A 123 -2.42 22.61 -1.97
N ASN A 124 -3.50 21.88 -2.16
CA ASN A 124 -4.60 22.24 -3.03
C ASN A 124 -5.85 21.38 -2.76
N PRO A 125 -7.06 21.90 -3.11
CA PRO A 125 -8.31 21.16 -2.90
C PRO A 125 -8.38 19.81 -3.63
N LEU A 126 -7.81 19.70 -4.83
CA LEU A 126 -7.84 18.45 -5.61
C LEU A 126 -7.12 17.32 -4.87
N THR A 127 -5.90 17.57 -4.39
CA THR A 127 -5.14 16.59 -3.62
C THR A 127 -5.87 16.18 -2.35
N MET A 128 -6.50 17.13 -1.66
CA MET A 128 -7.31 16.82 -0.47
C MET A 128 -8.46 15.87 -0.83
N TRP A 129 -9.24 16.20 -1.86
CA TRP A 129 -10.40 15.37 -2.24
C TRP A 129 -9.98 13.98 -2.75
N LEU A 130 -8.92 13.88 -3.55
CA LEU A 130 -8.38 12.60 -4.00
C LEU A 130 -7.86 11.75 -2.83
N THR A 131 -7.19 12.38 -1.86
CA THR A 131 -6.69 11.68 -0.66
C THR A 131 -7.84 11.20 0.21
N PHE A 132 -8.86 12.04 0.42
CA PHE A 132 -10.07 11.67 1.16
C PHE A 132 -10.86 10.57 0.45
N ALA A 133 -11.03 10.66 -0.87
CA ALA A 133 -11.66 9.60 -1.66
C ALA A 133 -10.89 8.28 -1.56
N THR A 134 -9.55 8.34 -1.55
CA THR A 134 -8.69 7.16 -1.33
C THR A 134 -8.88 6.58 0.08
N PHE A 135 -9.01 7.42 1.10
CA PHE A 135 -9.37 7.00 2.46
C PHE A 135 -10.70 6.24 2.47
N VAL A 136 -11.76 6.80 1.88
CA VAL A 136 -13.08 6.16 1.79
C VAL A 136 -12.98 4.85 0.99
N GLY A 137 -12.27 4.86 -0.13
CA GLY A 137 -12.04 3.67 -0.97
C GLY A 137 -11.37 2.54 -0.20
N TYR A 138 -10.34 2.84 0.59
CA TYR A 138 -9.63 1.82 1.36
C TYR A 138 -10.36 1.45 2.66
N ALA A 139 -10.74 2.44 3.46
CA ALA A 139 -11.29 2.20 4.80
C ALA A 139 -12.72 1.65 4.76
N VAL A 140 -13.55 2.13 3.83
CA VAL A 140 -14.96 1.73 3.75
C VAL A 140 -15.15 0.69 2.63
N ILE A 141 -14.89 1.06 1.37
CA ILE A 141 -15.22 0.21 0.23
C ILE A 141 -14.41 -1.09 0.27
N TYR A 142 -13.09 -1.00 0.39
CA TYR A 142 -12.27 -2.20 0.43
C TYR A 142 -12.42 -2.97 1.75
N THR A 143 -12.23 -2.32 2.89
CA THR A 143 -12.12 -3.04 4.18
C THR A 143 -13.48 -3.59 4.65
N VAL A 144 -14.56 -2.78 4.56
CA VAL A 144 -15.87 -3.17 5.08
C VAL A 144 -16.66 -3.99 4.06
N ILE A 145 -16.62 -3.62 2.78
CA ILE A 145 -17.49 -4.20 1.75
C ILE A 145 -16.77 -5.30 0.96
N LEU A 146 -15.67 -4.98 0.27
CA LEU A 146 -15.08 -5.89 -0.71
C LEU A 146 -14.34 -7.07 -0.07
N LYS A 147 -13.59 -6.79 0.99
CA LYS A 147 -12.70 -7.80 1.60
C LYS A 147 -13.44 -9.03 2.13
N PRO A 148 -14.59 -8.91 2.81
CA PRO A 148 -15.39 -10.07 3.21
C PRO A 148 -16.28 -10.63 2.09
N ALA A 149 -16.61 -9.85 1.04
CA ALA A 149 -17.64 -10.17 0.09
C ALA A 149 -17.13 -10.90 -1.19
N THR A 150 -15.90 -10.65 -1.62
CA THR A 150 -15.45 -11.11 -2.95
C THR A 150 -13.97 -11.45 -3.01
N PRO A 151 -13.57 -12.50 -3.79
CA PRO A 151 -12.17 -12.80 -4.08
C PRO A 151 -11.48 -11.73 -4.96
N GLN A 152 -12.27 -10.86 -5.62
CA GLN A 152 -11.77 -9.72 -6.41
C GLN A 152 -11.38 -8.52 -5.52
N ASN A 153 -11.48 -8.64 -4.20
CA ASN A 153 -11.15 -7.57 -3.25
C ASN A 153 -9.75 -6.99 -3.48
N ILE A 154 -8.76 -7.82 -3.86
CA ILE A 154 -7.39 -7.38 -4.13
C ILE A 154 -7.31 -6.54 -5.42
N VAL A 155 -8.04 -6.93 -6.46
CA VAL A 155 -8.04 -6.18 -7.73
C VAL A 155 -8.74 -4.84 -7.53
N ILE A 156 -10.00 -4.84 -7.10
CA ILE A 156 -10.79 -3.62 -6.97
C ILE A 156 -10.21 -2.70 -5.86
N GLY A 157 -9.90 -3.29 -4.70
CA GLY A 157 -9.30 -2.55 -3.58
C GLY A 157 -7.87 -2.08 -3.86
N GLY A 158 -7.17 -2.72 -4.80
CA GLY A 158 -5.85 -2.33 -5.29
C GLY A 158 -5.83 -0.92 -5.88
N ALA A 159 -6.96 -0.41 -6.37
CA ALA A 159 -7.08 0.95 -6.85
C ALA A 159 -6.70 1.98 -5.76
N SER A 160 -7.17 1.80 -4.53
CA SER A 160 -6.79 2.69 -3.42
C SER A 160 -5.29 2.62 -3.11
N GLY A 161 -4.68 1.43 -3.23
CA GLY A 161 -3.24 1.23 -3.05
C GLY A 161 -2.39 1.82 -4.17
N ALA A 162 -2.98 2.04 -5.35
CA ALA A 162 -2.31 2.60 -6.52
C ALA A 162 -2.40 4.14 -6.62
N MET A 163 -3.22 4.78 -5.77
CA MET A 163 -3.42 6.23 -5.77
C MET A 163 -2.19 7.06 -5.34
N PRO A 164 -1.28 6.61 -4.47
CA PRO A 164 -0.23 7.47 -3.94
C PRO A 164 0.58 8.26 -4.98
N PRO A 165 1.05 7.71 -6.10
CA PRO A 165 1.74 8.50 -7.14
C PRO A 165 0.86 9.60 -7.72
N VAL A 166 -0.46 9.33 -7.90
CA VAL A 166 -1.43 10.33 -8.39
C VAL A 166 -1.61 11.45 -7.38
N LEU A 167 -1.69 11.12 -6.09
CA LEU A 167 -1.79 12.12 -5.02
C LEU A 167 -0.55 13.02 -5.00
N GLY A 168 0.64 12.42 -5.18
CA GLY A 168 1.89 13.15 -5.28
C GLY A 168 1.94 14.08 -6.49
N TRP A 169 1.55 13.58 -7.66
CA TRP A 169 1.47 14.37 -8.89
C TRP A 169 0.49 15.55 -8.74
N ALA A 170 -0.73 15.28 -8.31
CA ALA A 170 -1.75 16.31 -8.09
C ALA A 170 -1.33 17.36 -7.04
N ALA A 171 -0.52 16.98 -6.06
CA ALA A 171 -0.01 17.91 -5.06
C ALA A 171 0.91 18.97 -5.65
N MET A 172 1.70 18.62 -6.67
CA MET A 172 2.66 19.51 -7.30
C MET A 172 2.05 20.31 -8.46
N THR A 173 1.17 19.68 -9.25
CA THR A 173 0.63 20.27 -10.48
C THR A 173 -0.76 20.87 -10.33
N GLY A 174 -1.53 20.44 -9.33
CA GLY A 174 -2.94 20.80 -9.19
C GLY A 174 -3.88 20.06 -10.15
N GLU A 175 -3.40 19.07 -10.89
CA GLU A 175 -4.16 18.29 -11.87
C GLU A 175 -3.75 16.81 -11.88
N VAL A 176 -4.51 15.97 -12.60
CA VAL A 176 -4.20 14.56 -12.83
C VAL A 176 -3.89 14.37 -14.31
N GLY A 177 -2.61 14.40 -14.64
CA GLY A 177 -2.13 14.16 -16.01
C GLY A 177 -2.07 12.68 -16.39
N PRO A 178 -1.88 12.39 -17.70
CA PRO A 178 -1.69 11.02 -18.19
C PRO A 178 -0.53 10.30 -17.52
N GLU A 179 0.54 11.01 -17.20
CA GLU A 179 1.73 10.47 -16.50
C GLU A 179 1.36 9.91 -15.13
N ALA A 180 0.55 10.64 -14.36
CA ALA A 180 0.04 10.18 -13.09
C ALA A 180 -0.81 8.90 -13.24
N LEU A 181 -1.61 8.82 -14.30
CA LEU A 181 -2.42 7.64 -14.61
C LEU A 181 -1.58 6.44 -15.06
N ILE A 182 -0.47 6.66 -15.74
CA ILE A 182 0.51 5.60 -16.08
C ILE A 182 1.13 5.04 -14.79
N LEU A 183 1.56 5.89 -13.88
CA LEU A 183 2.09 5.46 -12.57
C LEU A 183 1.05 4.69 -11.76
N PHE A 184 -0.19 5.17 -11.74
CA PHE A 184 -1.32 4.47 -11.14
C PHE A 184 -1.49 3.08 -11.74
N LEU A 185 -1.52 2.96 -13.07
CA LEU A 185 -1.74 1.72 -13.78
C LEU A 185 -0.66 0.67 -13.47
N ILE A 186 0.61 1.10 -13.40
CA ILE A 186 1.71 0.22 -13.01
C ILE A 186 1.50 -0.36 -11.61
N VAL A 187 1.21 0.48 -10.61
CA VAL A 187 0.99 0.02 -9.23
C VAL A 187 -0.29 -0.82 -9.11
N PHE A 188 -1.34 -0.44 -9.84
CA PHE A 188 -2.61 -1.15 -9.87
C PHE A 188 -2.45 -2.58 -10.41
N LEU A 189 -1.78 -2.74 -11.55
CA LEU A 189 -1.53 -4.04 -12.16
C LEU A 189 -0.47 -4.87 -11.40
N TRP A 190 0.44 -4.21 -10.68
CA TRP A 190 1.42 -4.87 -9.81
C TRP A 190 0.78 -5.48 -8.56
N THR A 191 -0.29 -4.88 -8.05
CA THR A 191 -0.92 -5.28 -6.78
C THR A 191 -1.44 -6.72 -6.79
N PRO A 192 -2.18 -7.23 -7.80
CA PRO A 192 -2.67 -8.59 -7.80
C PRO A 192 -1.57 -9.66 -7.80
N PRO A 193 -0.58 -9.68 -8.70
CA PRO A 193 0.44 -10.72 -8.69
C PRO A 193 1.31 -10.68 -7.43
N HIS A 194 1.58 -9.49 -6.88
CA HIS A 194 2.25 -9.32 -5.60
C HIS A 194 1.47 -9.97 -4.45
N PHE A 195 0.21 -9.56 -4.29
CA PHE A 195 -0.60 -9.97 -3.15
C PHE A 195 -1.04 -11.45 -3.24
N TRP A 196 -1.36 -11.93 -4.44
CA TRP A 196 -1.73 -13.33 -4.61
C TRP A 196 -0.56 -14.29 -4.40
N ALA A 197 0.68 -13.89 -4.74
CA ALA A 197 1.86 -14.65 -4.38
C ALA A 197 1.99 -14.80 -2.85
N LEU A 198 1.71 -13.73 -2.07
CA LEU A 198 1.60 -13.80 -0.61
C LEU A 198 0.46 -14.72 -0.16
N ALA A 199 -0.71 -14.60 -0.78
CA ALA A 199 -1.92 -15.32 -0.39
C ALA A 199 -1.77 -16.84 -0.60
N LEU A 200 -1.02 -17.27 -1.60
CA LEU A 200 -0.78 -18.69 -1.88
C LEU A 200 -0.12 -19.40 -0.69
N TYR A 201 0.98 -18.90 -0.16
CA TYR A 201 1.66 -19.56 0.96
C TYR A 201 1.08 -19.19 2.33
N ARG A 202 0.00 -18.39 2.35
CA ARG A 202 -0.79 -18.00 3.52
C ARG A 202 -2.23 -18.47 3.45
N VAL A 203 -2.55 -19.37 2.53
CA VAL A 203 -3.93 -19.79 2.24
C VAL A 203 -4.65 -20.29 3.49
N GLU A 204 -3.97 -21.04 4.36
CA GLU A 204 -4.56 -21.57 5.60
C GLU A 204 -4.90 -20.46 6.61
N ASP A 205 -4.05 -19.42 6.71
CA ASP A 205 -4.34 -18.27 7.58
C ASP A 205 -5.62 -17.55 7.12
N TYR A 206 -5.77 -17.35 5.81
CA TYR A 206 -6.96 -16.70 5.23
C TYR A 206 -8.21 -17.57 5.35
N ARG A 207 -8.09 -18.90 5.17
CA ARG A 207 -9.19 -19.85 5.34
C ARG A 207 -9.71 -19.84 6.78
N LYS A 208 -8.80 -19.90 7.78
CA LYS A 208 -9.14 -19.83 9.20
C LYS A 208 -9.79 -18.50 9.59
N ALA A 209 -9.40 -17.41 8.93
CA ALA A 209 -9.98 -16.10 9.15
C ALA A 209 -11.35 -15.89 8.45
N GLY A 210 -11.78 -16.84 7.59
CA GLY A 210 -13.02 -16.73 6.83
C GLY A 210 -12.96 -15.71 5.69
N LEU A 211 -11.78 -15.38 5.20
CA LEU A 211 -11.59 -14.38 4.13
C LEU A 211 -11.61 -15.06 2.75
N PRO A 212 -12.46 -14.61 1.81
CA PRO A 212 -12.59 -15.21 0.48
C PRO A 212 -11.46 -14.78 -0.48
N MET A 213 -10.20 -15.01 -0.08
CA MET A 213 -9.07 -14.74 -0.97
C MET A 213 -9.07 -15.68 -2.17
N LEU A 214 -8.54 -15.23 -3.31
CA LEU A 214 -8.57 -16.00 -4.56
C LEU A 214 -8.11 -17.46 -4.41
N PRO A 215 -6.96 -17.77 -3.73
CA PRO A 215 -6.55 -19.17 -3.55
C PRO A 215 -7.45 -19.95 -2.59
N VAL A 216 -8.25 -19.30 -1.74
CA VAL A 216 -9.21 -19.95 -0.83
C VAL A 216 -10.46 -20.37 -1.60
N THR A 217 -10.95 -19.52 -2.52
CA THR A 217 -12.21 -19.69 -3.24
C THR A 217 -12.06 -20.44 -4.55
N HIS A 218 -11.01 -20.18 -5.32
CA HIS A 218 -10.77 -20.73 -6.67
C HIS A 218 -9.56 -21.67 -6.73
N GLY A 219 -8.89 -21.91 -5.60
CA GLY A 219 -7.74 -22.81 -5.54
C GLY A 219 -6.41 -22.20 -6.01
N SER A 220 -5.36 -22.95 -5.75
CA SER A 220 -3.98 -22.53 -6.06
C SER A 220 -3.71 -22.45 -7.56
N GLU A 221 -4.21 -23.39 -8.35
CA GLU A 221 -3.94 -23.48 -9.79
C GLU A 221 -4.48 -22.26 -10.53
N PHE A 222 -5.75 -21.93 -10.33
CA PHE A 222 -6.36 -20.73 -10.90
C PHE A 222 -5.64 -19.46 -10.47
N THR A 223 -5.27 -19.35 -9.18
CA THR A 223 -4.55 -18.18 -8.67
C THR A 223 -3.18 -18.00 -9.34
N ARG A 224 -2.44 -19.10 -9.56
CA ARG A 224 -1.14 -19.06 -10.24
C ARG A 224 -1.26 -18.62 -11.70
N LEU A 225 -2.30 -19.06 -12.40
CA LEU A 225 -2.59 -18.60 -13.76
C LEU A 225 -2.88 -17.08 -13.76
N GLN A 226 -3.70 -16.60 -12.82
CA GLN A 226 -3.99 -15.17 -12.70
C GLN A 226 -2.75 -14.34 -12.41
N ILE A 227 -1.83 -14.83 -11.55
CA ILE A 227 -0.54 -14.18 -11.29
C ILE A 227 0.24 -14.03 -12.60
N LEU A 228 0.35 -15.08 -13.40
CA LEU A 228 1.05 -15.03 -14.69
C LEU A 228 0.42 -14.02 -15.66
N LEU A 229 -0.91 -14.08 -15.83
CA LEU A 229 -1.62 -13.18 -16.76
C LEU A 229 -1.46 -11.71 -16.35
N TYR A 230 -1.65 -11.39 -15.06
CA TYR A 230 -1.46 -10.02 -14.57
C TYR A 230 -0.01 -9.54 -14.68
N THR A 231 0.97 -10.43 -14.53
CA THR A 231 2.39 -10.07 -14.69
C THR A 231 2.71 -9.74 -16.16
N ILE A 232 2.09 -10.44 -17.12
CA ILE A 232 2.23 -10.12 -18.55
C ILE A 232 1.61 -8.76 -18.87
N ILE A 233 0.41 -8.48 -18.36
CA ILE A 233 -0.25 -7.18 -18.54
C ILE A 233 0.55 -6.06 -17.86
N LEU A 234 1.10 -6.33 -16.67
CA LEU A 234 2.00 -5.40 -15.97
C LEU A 234 3.25 -5.09 -16.81
N PHE A 235 3.83 -6.09 -17.47
CA PHE A 235 4.98 -5.86 -18.36
C PHE A 235 4.62 -4.82 -19.43
N ALA A 236 3.48 -4.99 -20.11
CA ALA A 236 3.03 -4.01 -21.10
C ALA A 236 2.86 -2.61 -20.49
N ALA A 237 2.27 -2.51 -19.29
CA ALA A 237 2.11 -1.24 -18.61
C ALA A 237 3.45 -0.59 -18.22
N CYS A 238 4.47 -1.38 -17.86
CA CYS A 238 5.81 -0.87 -17.55
C CYS A 238 6.55 -0.27 -18.76
N LEU A 239 6.08 -0.52 -19.98
CA LEU A 239 6.64 0.12 -21.19
C LEU A 239 6.03 1.51 -21.46
N LEU A 240 4.85 1.81 -20.89
CA LEU A 240 4.12 3.05 -21.16
C LEU A 240 4.90 4.32 -20.82
N PRO A 241 5.69 4.42 -19.74
CA PRO A 241 6.47 5.62 -19.46
C PRO A 241 7.42 5.97 -20.64
N PHE A 242 8.05 4.98 -21.25
CA PHE A 242 8.89 5.19 -22.42
C PHE A 242 8.07 5.54 -23.67
N VAL A 243 7.01 4.81 -23.94
CA VAL A 243 6.14 5.04 -25.13
C VAL A 243 5.49 6.41 -25.09
N TYR A 244 5.13 6.88 -23.90
CA TYR A 244 4.52 8.20 -23.70
C TYR A 244 5.55 9.36 -23.71
N GLY A 245 6.84 9.05 -23.70
CA GLY A 245 7.90 10.06 -23.63
C GLY A 245 8.19 10.61 -22.23
N MET A 246 7.68 9.94 -21.18
CA MET A 246 7.91 10.27 -19.78
C MET A 246 9.32 9.83 -19.29
N SER A 247 9.95 8.92 -20.00
CA SER A 247 11.26 8.35 -19.66
C SER A 247 12.07 7.99 -20.89
N SER A 248 13.38 7.74 -20.70
CA SER A 248 14.33 7.41 -21.75
C SER A 248 14.71 5.91 -21.77
N TRP A 249 15.80 5.61 -22.51
CA TRP A 249 16.35 4.25 -22.65
C TRP A 249 16.86 3.67 -21.32
N ILE A 250 17.28 4.50 -20.35
CA ILE A 250 17.76 4.04 -19.04
C ILE A 250 16.63 3.31 -18.34
N TYR A 251 15.48 3.94 -18.24
CA TYR A 251 14.29 3.32 -17.67
C TYR A 251 13.84 2.09 -18.46
N LEU A 252 13.76 2.19 -19.80
CA LEU A 252 13.26 1.12 -20.64
C LEU A 252 14.03 -0.18 -20.45
N VAL A 253 15.37 -0.13 -20.44
CA VAL A 253 16.21 -1.32 -20.24
C VAL A 253 15.93 -1.96 -18.87
N VAL A 254 15.86 -1.16 -17.82
CA VAL A 254 15.56 -1.64 -16.47
C VAL A 254 14.15 -2.25 -16.40
N ALA A 255 13.15 -1.59 -17.02
CA ALA A 255 11.77 -2.06 -17.04
C ALA A 255 11.65 -3.41 -17.76
N ILE A 256 12.32 -3.59 -18.90
CA ILE A 256 12.33 -4.86 -19.63
C ILE A 256 12.97 -5.97 -18.81
N VAL A 257 14.17 -5.74 -18.27
CA VAL A 257 14.91 -6.76 -17.49
C VAL A 257 14.12 -7.20 -16.25
N LEU A 258 13.59 -6.25 -15.50
CA LEU A 258 12.80 -6.54 -14.29
C LEU A 258 11.49 -7.24 -14.63
N SER A 259 10.80 -6.82 -15.68
CA SER A 259 9.51 -7.41 -16.05
C SER A 259 9.68 -8.81 -16.64
N ILE A 260 10.73 -9.08 -17.43
CA ILE A 260 11.09 -10.44 -17.84
C ILE A 260 11.36 -11.31 -16.61
N GLY A 261 12.16 -10.81 -15.66
CA GLY A 261 12.42 -11.52 -14.41
C GLY A 261 11.14 -11.86 -13.65
N PHE A 262 10.19 -10.92 -13.56
CA PHE A 262 8.92 -11.16 -12.88
C PHE A 262 8.05 -12.17 -13.64
N CYS A 263 7.99 -12.09 -14.98
CA CYS A 263 7.31 -13.07 -15.81
C CYS A 263 7.89 -14.48 -15.64
N LEU A 264 9.22 -14.61 -15.56
CA LEU A 264 9.88 -15.90 -15.31
C LEU A 264 9.50 -16.48 -13.95
N TYR A 265 9.53 -15.67 -12.87
CA TYR A 265 9.08 -16.11 -11.55
C TYR A 265 7.61 -16.54 -11.57
N ALA A 266 6.74 -15.76 -12.24
CA ALA A 266 5.32 -16.08 -12.37
C ALA A 266 5.09 -17.35 -13.19
N PHE A 267 5.86 -17.56 -14.27
CA PHE A 267 5.81 -18.75 -15.10
C PHE A 267 6.24 -20.01 -14.33
N TRP A 268 7.36 -19.96 -13.62
CA TRP A 268 7.78 -21.08 -12.78
C TRP A 268 6.76 -21.39 -11.69
N LEU A 269 6.20 -20.35 -11.04
CA LEU A 269 5.16 -20.52 -10.03
C LEU A 269 3.88 -21.14 -10.60
N TRP A 270 3.51 -20.78 -11.83
CA TRP A 270 2.37 -21.38 -12.53
C TRP A 270 2.64 -22.86 -12.84
N ARG A 271 3.81 -23.19 -13.32
CA ARG A 271 4.17 -24.55 -13.72
C ARG A 271 4.36 -25.47 -12.50
N ASP A 272 5.23 -25.10 -11.58
CA ASP A 272 5.63 -25.92 -10.45
C ASP A 272 5.47 -25.15 -9.13
N TYR A 273 4.40 -25.44 -8.39
CA TYR A 273 4.11 -24.75 -7.15
C TYR A 273 4.99 -25.24 -5.99
N SER A 274 5.56 -24.27 -5.27
CA SER A 274 6.03 -24.47 -3.91
C SER A 274 5.89 -23.18 -3.10
N ASP A 275 5.69 -23.30 -1.78
CA ASP A 275 5.65 -22.16 -0.87
C ASP A 275 6.94 -21.32 -0.93
N ALA A 276 8.09 -21.99 -1.13
CA ALA A 276 9.38 -21.32 -1.28
C ALA A 276 9.41 -20.43 -2.52
N LEU A 277 8.90 -20.94 -3.65
CA LEU A 277 8.81 -20.18 -4.90
C LEU A 277 7.81 -19.02 -4.80
N ALA A 278 6.63 -19.24 -4.20
CA ALA A 278 5.66 -18.20 -3.95
C ALA A 278 6.25 -17.05 -3.08
N ARG A 279 7.05 -17.39 -2.04
CA ARG A 279 7.78 -16.39 -1.23
C ARG A 279 8.84 -15.64 -2.03
N ARG A 280 9.57 -16.33 -2.93
CA ARG A 280 10.55 -15.69 -3.82
C ARG A 280 9.87 -14.75 -4.81
N THR A 281 8.78 -15.17 -5.42
CA THR A 281 7.96 -14.32 -6.33
C THR A 281 7.46 -13.08 -5.60
N PHE A 282 6.91 -13.23 -4.39
CA PHE A 282 6.51 -12.11 -3.55
C PHE A 282 7.66 -11.14 -3.23
N ARG A 283 8.84 -11.66 -2.86
CA ARG A 283 10.02 -10.81 -2.58
C ARG A 283 10.52 -10.12 -3.85
N PHE A 284 10.55 -10.84 -4.97
CA PHE A 284 10.96 -10.26 -6.25
C PHE A 284 10.03 -9.13 -6.70
N SER A 285 8.72 -9.26 -6.48
CA SER A 285 7.78 -8.18 -6.81
C SER A 285 8.07 -6.87 -6.06
N LEU A 286 8.55 -6.94 -4.81
CA LEU A 286 9.00 -5.75 -4.06
C LEU A 286 10.23 -5.12 -4.71
N ILE A 287 11.22 -5.94 -5.09
CA ILE A 287 12.43 -5.48 -5.80
C ILE A 287 12.03 -4.86 -7.14
N HIS A 288 11.14 -5.52 -7.89
CA HIS A 288 10.63 -5.05 -9.19
C HIS A 288 10.09 -3.61 -9.07
N LEU A 289 9.13 -3.35 -8.19
CA LEU A 289 8.52 -2.03 -8.06
C LEU A 289 9.52 -0.98 -7.56
N SER A 290 10.34 -1.34 -6.55
CA SER A 290 11.29 -0.39 -5.96
C SER A 290 12.38 0.02 -6.95
N VAL A 291 12.95 -0.93 -7.69
CA VAL A 291 14.01 -0.65 -8.68
C VAL A 291 13.43 0.02 -9.92
N LEU A 292 12.20 -0.35 -10.33
CA LEU A 292 11.51 0.31 -11.44
C LEU A 292 11.28 1.80 -11.16
N PHE A 293 10.82 2.14 -9.97
CA PHE A 293 10.60 3.54 -9.57
C PHE A 293 11.91 4.30 -9.35
N ALA A 294 12.94 3.62 -8.80
CA ALA A 294 14.27 4.21 -8.73
C ALA A 294 14.84 4.51 -10.13
N ALA A 295 14.63 3.62 -11.10
CA ALA A 295 15.04 3.85 -12.48
C ALA A 295 14.31 5.05 -13.12
N LEU A 296 13.00 5.23 -12.84
CA LEU A 296 12.28 6.44 -13.29
C LEU A 296 12.89 7.72 -12.73
N LEU A 297 13.27 7.71 -11.43
CA LEU A 297 13.91 8.87 -10.80
C LEU A 297 15.29 9.16 -11.40
N VAL A 298 16.11 8.14 -11.59
CA VAL A 298 17.44 8.31 -12.20
C VAL A 298 17.30 8.84 -13.63
N ASP A 299 16.39 8.29 -14.39
CA ASP A 299 16.13 8.67 -15.76
C ASP A 299 15.62 10.12 -15.87
N HIS A 300 14.75 10.54 -14.96
CA HIS A 300 14.19 11.89 -14.87
C HIS A 300 15.28 12.99 -14.69
N TYR A 301 16.35 12.67 -13.96
CA TYR A 301 17.46 13.60 -13.73
C TYR A 301 18.63 13.41 -14.72
N ALA A 302 18.60 12.36 -15.54
CA ALA A 302 19.61 12.12 -16.56
C ALA A 302 19.26 12.74 -17.94
N LEU A 303 17.99 13.12 -18.11
CA LEU A 303 17.48 13.87 -19.26
C LEU A 303 17.66 15.37 -19.08
#